data_6fbffde929e4dee5208b560def798efb
#
_entry.id   6fbffde929e4dee5208b560def798efb
#
_cell.length_a   1.000
_cell.length_b   1.000
_cell.length_c   1.000
_cell.angle_alpha   90.00
_cell.angle_beta   90.00
_cell.angle_gamma   90.00
#
_symmetry.space_group_name_H-M   'P 1'
#
loop_
_entity.id
_entity.type
_entity.pdbx_description
1 polymer ?
#
loop_
_entity_poly.entity_id
_entity_poly.type
_entity_poly.pdbx_seq_one_letter_code
_entity_poly.pdbx_strand_id
1 'polypeptide(L)'
;MKKTITVVTGGHGGMGKAICKELGKTSAIVLAGRNLAKMETAKAELDELGVESYCCKTDIADRAQVQALAEYAASLGKVMQVIHTSGVSPSDTATENIIRINAVGTVNMVEAFYPVLDEGGVMINFSSVAAYTMPQTDEWTQAFEAWSEPDFYDRLLVLAGEAEDEESEFFRAGLAYAMSKKFIIYFTQKNVARFAEKHCRILSISPGCYLTPMHQKLIDNQPETAENQLELIPAGRWGHPYEMGALTAFLCSAEAGYVNGVDILADGGQNAGIFVPQI
;
A
#
# COMPACT_ATOMS: atom_id res chain seq x y z
N MET A 1 23.85 9.96 17.34
CA MET A 1 23.35 8.91 16.38
C MET A 1 22.61 9.62 15.27
N LYS A 2 22.66 9.10 14.03
CA LYS A 2 21.81 9.64 12.95
C LYS A 2 20.33 9.38 13.30
N LYS A 3 19.45 10.33 12.94
CA LYS A 3 17.99 10.24 13.11
C LYS A 3 17.43 9.05 12.35
N THR A 4 16.46 8.36 12.94
CA THR A 4 15.66 7.32 12.25
C THR A 4 14.59 7.99 11.40
N ILE A 5 14.48 7.60 10.15
CA ILE A 5 13.51 8.10 9.16
C ILE A 5 12.54 7.01 8.79
N THR A 6 11.26 7.35 8.83
CA THR A 6 10.16 6.56 8.28
C THR A 6 9.54 7.32 7.11
N VAL A 7 9.48 6.69 5.96
CA VAL A 7 8.77 7.24 4.78
C VAL A 7 7.39 6.60 4.69
N VAL A 8 6.34 7.44 4.58
CA VAL A 8 4.96 6.97 4.43
C VAL A 8 4.36 7.62 3.19
N THR A 9 4.20 6.85 2.10
CA THR A 9 3.45 7.33 0.94
C THR A 9 1.96 7.27 1.27
N GLY A 10 1.17 8.26 0.85
CA GLY A 10 -0.24 8.33 1.25
C GLY A 10 -0.47 8.67 2.73
N GLY A 11 0.55 9.15 3.43
CA GLY A 11 0.53 9.44 4.87
C GLY A 11 -0.51 10.47 5.34
N HIS A 12 -1.15 11.20 4.41
CA HIS A 12 -2.26 12.11 4.69
C HIS A 12 -3.63 11.42 4.65
N GLY A 13 -3.72 10.18 4.15
CA GLY A 13 -4.95 9.38 4.11
C GLY A 13 -5.28 8.73 5.46
N GLY A 14 -6.47 8.11 5.57
CA GLY A 14 -6.96 7.56 6.84
C GLY A 14 -5.99 6.58 7.50
N MET A 15 -5.62 5.49 6.84
CA MET A 15 -4.66 4.50 7.35
C MET A 15 -3.26 5.08 7.45
N GLY A 16 -2.79 5.78 6.40
CA GLY A 16 -1.44 6.35 6.37
C GLY A 16 -1.20 7.35 7.51
N LYS A 17 -2.20 8.18 7.85
CA LYS A 17 -2.11 9.12 8.97
C LYS A 17 -2.03 8.40 10.32
N ALA A 18 -2.81 7.33 10.52
CA ALA A 18 -2.72 6.52 11.74
C ALA A 18 -1.34 5.85 11.88
N ILE A 19 -0.78 5.35 10.78
CA ILE A 19 0.58 4.81 10.73
C ILE A 19 1.62 5.88 11.08
N CYS A 20 1.50 7.09 10.51
CA CYS A 20 2.39 8.20 10.84
C CYS A 20 2.37 8.55 12.32
N LYS A 21 1.18 8.54 12.96
CA LYS A 21 1.04 8.80 14.41
C LYS A 21 1.75 7.73 15.26
N GLU A 22 1.62 6.46 14.90
CA GLU A 22 2.25 5.38 15.66
C GLU A 22 3.78 5.35 15.46
N LEU A 23 4.27 5.37 14.22
CA LEU A 23 5.70 5.31 13.92
C LEU A 23 6.42 6.61 14.29
N GLY A 24 5.72 7.73 14.29
CA GLY A 24 6.24 9.03 14.70
C GLY A 24 6.68 9.11 16.17
N LYS A 25 6.25 8.16 17.02
CA LYS A 25 6.71 8.04 18.41
C LYS A 25 8.20 7.70 18.52
N THR A 26 8.78 7.11 17.48
CA THR A 26 10.17 6.59 17.50
C THR A 26 11.04 7.05 16.33
N SER A 27 10.45 7.69 15.32
CA SER A 27 11.14 8.14 14.10
C SER A 27 10.60 9.48 13.59
N ALA A 28 11.38 10.18 12.81
CA ALA A 28 10.88 11.30 12.03
C ALA A 28 10.16 10.79 10.77
N ILE A 29 9.03 11.41 10.43
CA ILE A 29 8.14 10.97 9.35
C ILE A 29 8.39 11.81 8.08
N VAL A 30 8.57 11.15 6.94
CA VAL A 30 8.48 11.78 5.61
C VAL A 30 7.15 11.39 5.00
N LEU A 31 6.22 12.33 4.95
CA LEU A 31 4.93 12.22 4.27
C LEU A 31 5.15 12.41 2.77
N ALA A 32 4.80 11.42 1.96
CA ALA A 32 4.91 11.52 0.51
C ALA A 32 3.56 11.33 -0.19
N GLY A 33 3.32 12.12 -1.24
CA GLY A 33 2.08 12.07 -2.02
C GLY A 33 1.93 13.24 -2.97
N ARG A 34 0.89 13.20 -3.81
CA ARG A 34 0.66 14.21 -4.86
C ARG A 34 0.09 15.54 -4.32
N ASN A 35 -0.69 15.49 -3.24
CA ASN A 35 -1.40 16.66 -2.72
C ASN A 35 -0.66 17.25 -1.52
N LEU A 36 0.15 18.30 -1.79
CA LEU A 36 0.95 18.96 -0.77
C LEU A 36 0.06 19.58 0.33
N ALA A 37 -1.05 20.23 -0.01
CA ALA A 37 -1.92 20.88 0.96
C ALA A 37 -2.51 19.89 1.98
N LYS A 38 -2.93 18.68 1.52
CA LYS A 38 -3.40 17.63 2.43
C LYS A 38 -2.26 17.08 3.30
N MET A 39 -1.05 17.01 2.78
CA MET A 39 0.12 16.56 3.57
C MET A 39 0.49 17.61 4.62
N GLU A 40 0.47 18.90 4.30
CA GLU A 40 0.72 19.97 5.28
C GLU A 40 -0.33 19.99 6.40
N THR A 41 -1.60 19.72 6.08
CA THR A 41 -2.63 19.54 7.11
C THR A 41 -2.32 18.34 8.02
N ALA A 42 -1.93 17.20 7.44
CA ALA A 42 -1.58 16.02 8.22
C ALA A 42 -0.29 16.26 9.04
N LYS A 43 0.67 16.99 8.48
CA LYS A 43 1.89 17.41 9.19
C LYS A 43 1.56 18.27 10.41
N ALA A 44 0.68 19.27 10.27
CA ALA A 44 0.26 20.10 11.41
C ALA A 44 -0.33 19.27 12.56
N GLU A 45 -1.18 18.27 12.24
CA GLU A 45 -1.70 17.34 13.24
C GLU A 45 -0.60 16.49 13.91
N LEU A 46 0.46 16.12 13.16
CA LEU A 46 1.60 15.38 13.70
C LEU A 46 2.49 16.28 14.58
N ASP A 47 2.68 17.53 14.18
CA ASP A 47 3.43 18.54 14.95
C ASP A 47 2.76 18.79 16.32
N GLU A 48 1.41 18.86 16.38
CA GLU A 48 0.67 18.97 17.65
C GLU A 48 0.89 17.77 18.58
N LEU A 49 1.21 16.61 18.03
CA LEU A 49 1.56 15.41 18.79
C LEU A 49 3.05 15.31 19.13
N GLY A 50 3.85 16.33 18.76
CA GLY A 50 5.29 16.35 18.95
C GLY A 50 6.06 15.43 17.98
N VAL A 51 5.44 14.99 16.91
CA VAL A 51 6.07 14.14 15.89
C VAL A 51 6.80 15.01 14.88
N GLU A 52 8.11 14.84 14.77
CA GLU A 52 8.88 15.51 13.73
C GLU A 52 8.50 14.97 12.36
N SER A 53 8.05 15.84 11.44
CA SER A 53 7.59 15.41 10.13
C SER A 53 7.95 16.38 9.00
N TYR A 54 8.04 15.83 7.79
CA TYR A 54 8.43 16.52 6.56
C TYR A 54 7.45 16.12 5.45
N CYS A 55 7.15 17.06 4.54
CA CYS A 55 6.35 16.79 3.35
C CYS A 55 7.21 16.71 2.10
N CYS A 56 6.99 15.70 1.26
CA CYS A 56 7.64 15.56 -0.03
C CYS A 56 6.58 15.30 -1.11
N LYS A 57 6.38 16.27 -2.03
CA LYS A 57 5.45 16.07 -3.14
C LYS A 57 6.01 15.04 -4.11
N THR A 58 5.30 13.92 -4.26
CA THR A 58 5.75 12.78 -5.06
C THR A 58 4.57 12.10 -5.76
N ASP A 59 4.69 11.90 -7.05
CA ASP A 59 3.87 10.94 -7.79
C ASP A 59 4.64 9.62 -7.88
N ILE A 60 4.10 8.55 -7.28
CA ILE A 60 4.76 7.24 -7.28
C ILE A 60 4.83 6.59 -8.66
N ALA A 61 3.98 7.01 -9.59
CA ALA A 61 4.03 6.58 -10.99
C ALA A 61 5.21 7.21 -11.77
N ASP A 62 5.82 8.25 -11.24
CA ASP A 62 6.98 8.93 -11.80
C ASP A 62 8.26 8.44 -11.10
N ARG A 63 9.05 7.65 -11.82
CA ARG A 63 10.29 7.05 -11.30
C ARG A 63 11.28 8.10 -10.79
N ALA A 64 11.41 9.24 -11.48
CA ALA A 64 12.36 10.29 -11.10
C ALA A 64 11.94 10.98 -9.79
N GLN A 65 10.65 11.21 -9.58
CA GLN A 65 10.13 11.77 -8.33
C GLN A 65 10.30 10.79 -7.17
N VAL A 66 10.12 9.48 -7.39
CA VAL A 66 10.35 8.47 -6.35
C VAL A 66 11.83 8.36 -5.99
N GLN A 67 12.72 8.43 -6.98
CA GLN A 67 14.16 8.48 -6.74
C GLN A 67 14.55 9.72 -5.92
N ALA A 68 14.03 10.89 -6.26
CA ALA A 68 14.26 12.12 -5.49
C ALA A 68 13.72 12.03 -4.06
N LEU A 69 12.57 11.36 -3.84
CA LEU A 69 12.03 11.09 -2.51
C LEU A 69 12.98 10.21 -1.69
N ALA A 70 13.53 9.15 -2.29
CA ALA A 70 14.46 8.24 -1.61
C ALA A 70 15.76 8.97 -1.20
N GLU A 71 16.33 9.76 -2.10
CA GLU A 71 17.51 10.60 -1.83
C GLU A 71 17.24 11.64 -0.75
N TYR A 72 16.08 12.31 -0.80
CA TYR A 72 15.67 13.26 0.22
C TYR A 72 15.56 12.60 1.60
N ALA A 73 14.87 11.44 1.69
CA ALA A 73 14.75 10.71 2.94
C ALA A 73 16.13 10.31 3.51
N ALA A 74 17.03 9.80 2.67
CA ALA A 74 18.40 9.42 3.06
C ALA A 74 19.25 10.63 3.50
N SER A 75 18.97 11.82 2.98
CA SER A 75 19.65 13.05 3.41
C SER A 75 19.28 13.50 4.83
N LEU A 76 18.09 13.13 5.30
CA LEU A 76 17.58 13.48 6.63
C LEU A 76 18.11 12.54 7.73
N GLY A 77 18.45 11.30 7.43
CA GLY A 77 18.91 10.34 8.43
C GLY A 77 19.03 8.92 7.91
N LYS A 78 18.88 7.94 8.81
CA LYS A 78 18.83 6.52 8.47
C LYS A 78 17.41 6.14 8.05
N VAL A 79 17.23 5.68 6.82
CA VAL A 79 15.93 5.19 6.35
C VAL A 79 15.72 3.77 6.88
N MET A 80 14.94 3.65 7.94
CA MET A 80 14.69 2.36 8.60
C MET A 80 13.34 1.76 8.22
N GLN A 81 12.38 2.58 7.78
CA GLN A 81 11.03 2.12 7.52
C GLN A 81 10.48 2.83 6.27
N VAL A 82 9.94 2.03 5.34
CA VAL A 82 9.27 2.53 4.14
C VAL A 82 7.88 1.88 4.08
N ILE A 83 6.85 2.69 4.30
CA ILE A 83 5.47 2.24 4.33
C ILE A 83 4.76 2.77 3.10
N HIS A 84 4.55 1.88 2.15
CA HIS A 84 3.95 2.22 0.86
C HIS A 84 2.44 1.99 0.88
N THR A 85 1.66 3.00 1.35
CA THR A 85 0.20 2.93 1.40
C THR A 85 -0.51 3.61 0.22
N SER A 86 0.24 4.30 -0.64
CA SER A 86 -0.35 4.97 -1.81
C SER A 86 -0.92 3.94 -2.79
N GLY A 87 -2.12 4.20 -3.24
CA GLY A 87 -2.83 3.42 -4.24
C GLY A 87 -4.15 4.10 -4.59
N VAL A 88 -4.78 3.65 -5.65
CA VAL A 88 -6.08 4.12 -6.12
C VAL A 88 -7.04 2.95 -6.28
N SER A 89 -8.33 3.21 -6.18
CA SER A 89 -9.42 2.24 -6.31
C SER A 89 -10.19 2.42 -7.61
N PRO A 90 -10.99 1.42 -8.04
CA PRO A 90 -11.82 1.53 -9.24
C PRO A 90 -12.83 2.68 -9.21
N SER A 91 -13.26 3.09 -8.02
CA SER A 91 -14.19 4.23 -7.83
C SER A 91 -13.55 5.60 -8.08
N ASP A 92 -12.22 5.67 -8.13
CA ASP A 92 -11.50 6.94 -8.13
C ASP A 92 -10.87 7.27 -9.49
N THR A 93 -10.69 6.26 -10.38
CA THR A 93 -9.92 6.47 -11.61
C THR A 93 -10.07 5.32 -12.61
N ALA A 94 -9.73 5.59 -13.88
CA ALA A 94 -9.71 4.61 -14.96
C ALA A 94 -8.66 3.52 -14.78
N THR A 95 -8.87 2.41 -15.47
CA THR A 95 -8.04 1.19 -15.45
C THR A 95 -6.55 1.46 -15.67
N GLU A 96 -6.21 2.32 -16.62
CA GLU A 96 -4.84 2.69 -16.95
C GLU A 96 -4.09 3.29 -15.76
N ASN A 97 -4.77 4.16 -15.00
CA ASN A 97 -4.20 4.78 -13.82
C ASN A 97 -4.07 3.80 -12.65
N ILE A 98 -5.01 2.84 -12.53
CA ILE A 98 -4.92 1.78 -11.51
C ILE A 98 -3.64 0.99 -11.71
N ILE A 99 -3.38 0.50 -12.92
CA ILE A 99 -2.18 -0.28 -13.23
C ILE A 99 -0.93 0.58 -13.03
N ARG A 100 -0.92 1.79 -13.58
CA ARG A 100 0.23 2.71 -13.48
C ARG A 100 0.59 3.05 -12.04
N ILE A 101 -0.41 3.38 -11.22
CA ILE A 101 -0.17 3.80 -9.84
C ILE A 101 0.09 2.60 -8.94
N ASN A 102 -0.76 1.57 -8.99
CA ASN A 102 -0.66 0.48 -8.02
C ASN A 102 0.47 -0.50 -8.37
N ALA A 103 0.65 -0.88 -9.63
CA ALA A 103 1.68 -1.84 -10.02
C ALA A 103 3.02 -1.15 -10.33
N VAL A 104 3.07 -0.25 -11.34
CA VAL A 104 4.33 0.41 -11.71
C VAL A 104 4.84 1.31 -10.58
N GLY A 105 3.94 2.01 -9.87
CA GLY A 105 4.31 2.80 -8.70
C GLY A 105 4.96 1.97 -7.59
N THR A 106 4.48 0.74 -7.35
CA THR A 106 5.10 -0.17 -6.37
C THR A 106 6.50 -0.60 -6.81
N VAL A 107 6.69 -0.90 -8.10
CA VAL A 107 8.04 -1.20 -8.65
C VAL A 107 8.97 -0.01 -8.42
N ASN A 108 8.55 1.21 -8.76
CA ASN A 108 9.33 2.42 -8.56
C ASN A 108 9.74 2.59 -7.09
N MET A 109 8.81 2.37 -6.15
CA MET A 109 9.07 2.48 -4.71
C MET A 109 10.10 1.46 -4.24
N VAL A 110 9.95 0.19 -4.60
CA VAL A 110 10.88 -0.87 -4.20
C VAL A 110 12.28 -0.61 -4.78
N GLU A 111 12.37 -0.26 -6.07
CA GLU A 111 13.64 -0.03 -6.74
C GLU A 111 14.39 1.20 -6.21
N ALA A 112 13.69 2.29 -5.90
CA ALA A 112 14.32 3.50 -5.38
C ALA A 112 14.72 3.37 -3.90
N PHE A 113 13.94 2.64 -3.10
CA PHE A 113 14.21 2.56 -1.66
C PHE A 113 15.13 1.41 -1.26
N TYR A 114 15.22 0.33 -2.05
CA TYR A 114 16.16 -0.75 -1.76
C TYR A 114 17.61 -0.27 -1.56
N PRO A 115 18.19 0.60 -2.41
CA PRO A 115 19.55 1.06 -2.22
C PRO A 115 19.77 1.87 -0.94
N VAL A 116 18.79 2.67 -0.53
CA VAL A 116 18.90 3.64 0.56
C VAL A 116 18.36 3.14 1.90
N LEU A 117 17.66 2.00 1.92
CA LEU A 117 17.21 1.38 3.15
C LEU A 117 18.41 0.90 3.96
N ASP A 118 18.53 1.37 5.20
CA ASP A 118 19.61 1.02 6.11
C ASP A 118 19.46 -0.42 6.63
N GLU A 119 20.56 -1.04 7.03
CA GLU A 119 20.60 -2.38 7.61
C GLU A 119 19.61 -2.52 8.80
N GLY A 120 18.86 -3.60 8.82
CA GLY A 120 17.77 -3.85 9.79
C GLY A 120 16.47 -3.14 9.44
N GLY A 121 16.42 -2.41 8.33
CA GLY A 121 15.23 -1.69 7.88
C GLY A 121 14.13 -2.61 7.34
N VAL A 122 12.93 -2.06 7.21
CA VAL A 122 11.75 -2.78 6.71
C VAL A 122 10.98 -1.95 5.68
N MET A 123 10.56 -2.63 4.61
CA MET A 123 9.61 -2.08 3.64
C MET A 123 8.29 -2.84 3.74
N ILE A 124 7.18 -2.11 3.82
CA ILE A 124 5.83 -2.67 3.89
C ILE A 124 5.01 -2.09 2.74
N ASN A 125 4.55 -2.97 1.85
CA ASN A 125 3.70 -2.61 0.72
C ASN A 125 2.23 -2.89 1.03
N PHE A 126 1.34 -1.97 0.72
CA PHE A 126 -0.09 -2.13 0.96
C PHE A 126 -0.79 -2.70 -0.28
N SER A 127 -1.19 -3.95 -0.16
CA SER A 127 -2.08 -4.62 -1.10
C SER A 127 -3.55 -4.34 -0.76
N SER A 128 -4.42 -5.34 -0.81
CA SER A 128 -5.85 -5.26 -0.47
C SER A 128 -6.43 -6.67 -0.34
N VAL A 129 -7.53 -6.84 0.40
CA VAL A 129 -8.36 -8.04 0.34
C VAL A 129 -8.78 -8.40 -1.10
N ALA A 130 -8.89 -7.42 -1.99
CA ALA A 130 -9.17 -7.63 -3.41
C ALA A 130 -8.14 -8.54 -4.12
N ALA A 131 -6.90 -8.62 -3.62
CA ALA A 131 -5.90 -9.56 -4.14
C ALA A 131 -6.31 -11.03 -4.01
N TYR A 132 -7.28 -11.33 -3.15
CA TYR A 132 -7.75 -12.69 -2.86
C TYR A 132 -9.04 -13.04 -3.60
N THR A 133 -9.70 -12.09 -4.25
CA THR A 133 -10.98 -12.31 -4.94
C THR A 133 -10.83 -13.08 -6.25
N MET A 134 -9.65 -13.08 -6.84
CA MET A 134 -9.35 -13.74 -8.10
C MET A 134 -8.16 -14.69 -7.96
N PRO A 135 -8.20 -15.88 -8.60
CA PRO A 135 -7.04 -16.75 -8.65
C PRO A 135 -5.93 -16.09 -9.49
N GLN A 136 -4.68 -16.35 -9.14
CA GLN A 136 -3.56 -15.98 -9.99
C GLN A 136 -3.42 -17.03 -11.11
N THR A 137 -3.54 -16.57 -12.35
CA THR A 137 -3.38 -17.40 -13.54
C THR A 137 -1.91 -17.49 -13.97
N ASP A 138 -1.60 -18.41 -14.88
CA ASP A 138 -0.26 -18.51 -15.48
C ASP A 138 0.07 -17.25 -16.30
N GLU A 139 -0.94 -16.66 -16.99
CA GLU A 139 -0.75 -15.43 -17.74
C GLU A 139 -0.41 -14.26 -16.81
N TRP A 140 -1.09 -14.16 -15.66
CA TRP A 140 -0.76 -13.15 -14.65
C TRP A 140 0.66 -13.35 -14.12
N THR A 141 1.02 -14.59 -13.84
CA THR A 141 2.37 -14.91 -13.33
C THR A 141 3.45 -14.50 -14.33
N GLN A 142 3.26 -14.83 -15.63
CA GLN A 142 4.19 -14.44 -16.69
C GLN A 142 4.30 -12.91 -16.83
N ALA A 143 3.16 -12.20 -16.77
CA ALA A 143 3.18 -10.75 -16.81
C ALA A 143 3.88 -10.14 -15.57
N PHE A 144 3.66 -10.73 -14.39
CA PHE A 144 4.31 -10.28 -13.15
C PHE A 144 5.82 -10.49 -13.17
N GLU A 145 6.30 -11.59 -13.77
CA GLU A 145 7.73 -11.86 -13.94
C GLU A 145 8.43 -10.84 -14.84
N ALA A 146 7.70 -10.22 -15.75
CA ALA A 146 8.21 -9.19 -16.64
C ALA A 146 8.26 -7.77 -16.01
N TRP A 147 8.19 -7.64 -14.68
CA TRP A 147 8.11 -6.36 -13.99
C TRP A 147 9.26 -5.38 -14.30
N SER A 148 10.41 -5.86 -14.72
CA SER A 148 11.56 -5.03 -15.12
C SER A 148 11.59 -4.70 -16.61
N GLU A 149 10.73 -5.31 -17.42
CA GLU A 149 10.69 -5.10 -18.87
C GLU A 149 9.96 -3.78 -19.22
N PRO A 150 10.36 -3.11 -20.32
CA PRO A 150 9.74 -1.84 -20.72
C PRO A 150 8.23 -1.94 -21.00
N ASP A 151 7.75 -3.13 -21.39
CA ASP A 151 6.35 -3.39 -21.74
C ASP A 151 5.50 -3.95 -20.55
N PHE A 152 6.04 -3.93 -19.35
CA PHE A 152 5.33 -4.42 -18.15
C PHE A 152 3.94 -3.82 -17.98
N TYR A 153 3.85 -2.50 -18.10
CA TYR A 153 2.58 -1.78 -18.03
C TYR A 153 1.57 -2.27 -19.08
N ASP A 154 2.03 -2.39 -20.34
CA ASP A 154 1.18 -2.78 -21.47
C ASP A 154 0.69 -4.24 -21.32
N ARG A 155 1.54 -5.14 -20.81
CA ARG A 155 1.14 -6.53 -20.49
C ARG A 155 0.00 -6.58 -19.48
N LEU A 156 0.09 -5.81 -18.42
CA LEU A 156 -0.99 -5.75 -17.41
C LEU A 156 -2.26 -5.11 -17.99
N LEU A 157 -2.12 -4.11 -18.85
CA LEU A 157 -3.26 -3.46 -19.50
C LEU A 157 -4.00 -4.42 -20.44
N VAL A 158 -3.26 -5.21 -21.24
CA VAL A 158 -3.85 -6.26 -22.09
C VAL A 158 -4.62 -7.29 -21.27
N LEU A 159 -4.09 -7.71 -20.13
CA LEU A 159 -4.77 -8.67 -19.24
C LEU A 159 -6.01 -8.09 -18.54
N ALA A 160 -6.10 -6.77 -18.40
CA ALA A 160 -7.31 -6.11 -17.92
C ALA A 160 -8.42 -6.07 -18.98
N GLY A 161 -8.09 -6.33 -20.26
CA GLY A 161 -9.04 -6.35 -21.36
C GLY A 161 -9.41 -4.97 -21.90
N GLU A 162 -10.42 -4.94 -22.76
CA GLU A 162 -10.98 -3.73 -23.37
C GLU A 162 -12.38 -3.47 -22.79
N ALA A 163 -12.83 -2.22 -22.82
CA ALA A 163 -14.17 -1.81 -22.42
C ALA A 163 -14.88 -1.14 -23.60
N GLU A 164 -16.16 -1.52 -23.82
CA GLU A 164 -17.00 -0.95 -24.88
C GLU A 164 -17.96 0.12 -24.34
N ASP A 165 -18.23 0.09 -23.03
CA ASP A 165 -19.15 0.99 -22.33
C ASP A 165 -18.72 1.23 -20.86
N GLU A 166 -19.49 2.03 -20.12
CA GLU A 166 -19.19 2.37 -18.72
C GLU A 166 -19.29 1.15 -17.77
N GLU A 167 -20.17 0.20 -18.06
CA GLU A 167 -20.35 -1.00 -17.23
C GLU A 167 -19.15 -1.94 -17.39
N SER A 168 -18.71 -2.19 -18.62
CA SER A 168 -17.54 -2.99 -18.92
C SER A 168 -16.26 -2.32 -18.40
N GLU A 169 -16.14 -0.98 -18.43
CA GLU A 169 -15.03 -0.26 -17.81
C GLU A 169 -15.00 -0.43 -16.29
N PHE A 170 -16.15 -0.45 -15.63
CA PHE A 170 -16.19 -0.71 -14.18
C PHE A 170 -15.66 -2.11 -13.83
N PHE A 171 -16.07 -3.15 -14.59
CA PHE A 171 -15.53 -4.50 -14.41
C PHE A 171 -14.04 -4.60 -14.73
N ARG A 172 -13.61 -3.97 -15.80
CA ARG A 172 -12.20 -3.86 -16.20
C ARG A 172 -11.35 -3.19 -15.12
N ALA A 173 -11.82 -2.08 -14.58
CA ALA A 173 -11.16 -1.38 -13.47
C ALA A 173 -11.10 -2.26 -12.21
N GLY A 174 -12.15 -3.01 -11.90
CA GLY A 174 -12.19 -3.97 -10.80
C GLY A 174 -11.16 -5.09 -10.96
N LEU A 175 -11.07 -5.66 -12.16
CA LEU A 175 -10.09 -6.70 -12.50
C LEU A 175 -8.65 -6.16 -12.41
N ALA A 176 -8.39 -4.99 -13.00
CA ALA A 176 -7.09 -4.33 -12.94
C ALA A 176 -6.67 -4.02 -11.50
N TYR A 177 -7.63 -3.61 -10.66
CA TYR A 177 -7.39 -3.39 -9.24
C TYR A 177 -6.98 -4.69 -8.54
N ALA A 178 -7.79 -5.76 -8.64
CA ALA A 178 -7.49 -7.04 -8.03
C ALA A 178 -6.13 -7.59 -8.51
N MET A 179 -5.86 -7.52 -9.82
CA MET A 179 -4.60 -7.92 -10.44
C MET A 179 -3.43 -7.09 -9.90
N SER A 180 -3.55 -5.76 -9.86
CA SER A 180 -2.49 -4.88 -9.35
C SER A 180 -2.18 -5.15 -7.87
N LYS A 181 -3.20 -5.46 -7.07
CA LYS A 181 -3.03 -5.80 -5.65
C LYS A 181 -2.42 -7.19 -5.47
N LYS A 182 -2.76 -8.15 -6.32
CA LYS A 182 -2.09 -9.46 -6.38
C LYS A 182 -0.62 -9.32 -6.77
N PHE A 183 -0.32 -8.48 -7.77
CA PHE A 183 1.05 -8.16 -8.15
C PHE A 183 1.87 -7.62 -6.98
N ILE A 184 1.32 -6.74 -6.14
CA ILE A 184 2.04 -6.20 -4.97
C ILE A 184 2.50 -7.34 -4.04
N ILE A 185 1.64 -8.32 -3.76
CA ILE A 185 2.00 -9.49 -2.95
C ILE A 185 3.12 -10.29 -3.63
N TYR A 186 2.91 -10.64 -4.89
CA TYR A 186 3.89 -11.39 -5.69
C TYR A 186 5.25 -10.69 -5.73
N PHE A 187 5.27 -9.40 -6.06
CA PHE A 187 6.50 -8.61 -6.18
C PHE A 187 7.22 -8.44 -4.83
N THR A 188 6.47 -8.28 -3.76
CA THR A 188 7.01 -8.29 -2.40
C THR A 188 7.75 -9.60 -2.11
N GLN A 189 7.12 -10.73 -2.38
CA GLN A 189 7.71 -12.06 -2.16
C GLN A 189 8.95 -12.31 -3.04
N LYS A 190 8.95 -11.85 -4.28
CA LYS A 190 10.11 -11.97 -5.20
C LYS A 190 11.32 -11.17 -4.72
N ASN A 191 11.14 -10.12 -3.94
CA ASN A 191 12.22 -9.27 -3.44
C ASN A 191 12.81 -9.71 -2.08
N VAL A 192 12.27 -10.76 -1.44
CA VAL A 192 12.68 -11.18 -0.08
C VAL A 192 14.17 -11.52 0.00
N ALA A 193 14.68 -12.33 -0.92
CA ALA A 193 16.10 -12.73 -0.93
C ALA A 193 17.02 -11.50 -1.08
N ARG A 194 16.68 -10.60 -2.01
CA ARG A 194 17.40 -9.36 -2.25
C ARG A 194 17.44 -8.45 -1.01
N PHE A 195 16.31 -8.29 -0.31
CA PHE A 195 16.27 -7.50 0.92
C PHE A 195 17.05 -8.16 2.07
N ALA A 196 17.00 -9.48 2.16
CA ALA A 196 17.74 -10.25 3.17
C ALA A 196 19.27 -10.11 3.02
N GLU A 197 19.80 -9.92 1.79
CA GLU A 197 21.23 -9.64 1.56
C GLU A 197 21.71 -8.36 2.28
N LYS A 198 20.80 -7.40 2.53
CA LYS A 198 21.06 -6.18 3.30
C LYS A 198 20.62 -6.30 4.76
N HIS A 199 20.28 -7.48 5.24
CA HIS A 199 19.64 -7.69 6.54
C HIS A 199 18.36 -6.87 6.74
N CYS A 200 17.66 -6.56 5.64
CA CYS A 200 16.39 -5.86 5.61
C CYS A 200 15.23 -6.84 5.41
N ARG A 201 14.02 -6.39 5.76
CA ARG A 201 12.79 -7.14 5.53
C ARG A 201 11.89 -6.42 4.52
N ILE A 202 11.15 -7.20 3.74
CA ILE A 202 10.07 -6.71 2.89
C ILE A 202 8.85 -7.60 3.07
N LEU A 203 7.68 -7.01 3.29
CA LEU A 203 6.42 -7.73 3.45
C LEU A 203 5.26 -6.89 2.93
N SER A 204 4.08 -7.49 2.84
CA SER A 204 2.88 -6.76 2.47
C SER A 204 1.77 -6.91 3.51
N ILE A 205 0.87 -5.94 3.50
CA ILE A 205 -0.38 -5.98 4.26
C ILE A 205 -1.52 -5.85 3.25
N SER A 206 -2.52 -6.71 3.39
CA SER A 206 -3.77 -6.67 2.63
C SER A 206 -4.92 -6.23 3.54
N PRO A 207 -5.25 -4.93 3.59
CA PRO A 207 -6.41 -4.47 4.37
C PRO A 207 -7.72 -4.91 3.74
N GLY A 208 -8.70 -5.22 4.58
CA GLY A 208 -10.12 -5.23 4.23
C GLY A 208 -10.72 -3.82 4.27
N CYS A 209 -11.97 -3.73 4.70
CA CYS A 209 -12.70 -2.46 4.79
C CYS A 209 -12.40 -1.75 6.13
N TYR A 210 -11.75 -0.60 6.04
CA TYR A 210 -11.39 0.25 7.18
C TYR A 210 -12.17 1.57 7.14
N LEU A 211 -12.61 2.07 8.30
CA LEU A 211 -13.32 3.33 8.44
C LEU A 211 -12.38 4.52 8.18
N THR A 212 -12.15 4.78 6.92
CA THR A 212 -11.37 5.91 6.41
C THR A 212 -12.28 6.98 5.82
N PRO A 213 -11.80 8.21 5.57
CA PRO A 213 -12.60 9.22 4.87
C PRO A 213 -13.08 8.78 3.48
N MET A 214 -12.35 7.89 2.81
CA MET A 214 -12.77 7.29 1.54
C MET A 214 -13.94 6.34 1.76
N HIS A 215 -13.86 5.46 2.76
CA HIS A 215 -14.91 4.50 3.07
C HIS A 215 -16.16 5.17 3.65
N GLN A 216 -15.98 6.26 4.42
CA GLN A 216 -17.11 7.05 4.91
C GLN A 216 -17.95 7.62 3.77
N LYS A 217 -17.32 8.05 2.67
CA LYS A 217 -18.05 8.50 1.49
C LYS A 217 -18.90 7.39 0.85
N LEU A 218 -18.42 6.14 0.87
CA LEU A 218 -19.22 5.00 0.41
C LEU A 218 -20.44 4.81 1.30
N ILE A 219 -20.26 4.82 2.62
CA ILE A 219 -21.35 4.69 3.61
C ILE A 219 -22.39 5.80 3.41
N ASP A 220 -21.94 7.04 3.21
CA ASP A 220 -22.82 8.20 3.08
C ASP A 220 -23.59 8.21 1.75
N ASN A 221 -22.95 7.77 0.65
CA ASN A 221 -23.53 7.85 -0.69
C ASN A 221 -24.23 6.55 -1.14
N GLN A 222 -23.84 5.39 -0.58
CA GLN A 222 -24.35 4.07 -0.96
C GLN A 222 -24.54 3.19 0.28
N PRO A 223 -25.49 3.55 1.19
CA PRO A 223 -25.66 2.87 2.48
C PRO A 223 -25.98 1.39 2.34
N GLU A 224 -26.81 0.99 1.37
CA GLU A 224 -27.12 -0.43 1.12
C GLU A 224 -25.89 -1.23 0.70
N THR A 225 -25.04 -0.66 -0.15
CA THR A 225 -23.78 -1.29 -0.56
C THR A 225 -22.83 -1.45 0.65
N ALA A 226 -22.77 -0.44 1.51
CA ALA A 226 -21.96 -0.49 2.72
C ALA A 226 -22.50 -1.55 3.70
N GLU A 227 -23.82 -1.64 3.89
CA GLU A 227 -24.46 -2.64 4.75
C GLU A 227 -24.17 -4.07 4.24
N ASN A 228 -24.35 -4.33 2.95
CA ASN A 228 -24.01 -5.60 2.32
C ASN A 228 -22.53 -5.96 2.49
N GLN A 229 -21.62 -4.98 2.40
CA GLN A 229 -20.20 -5.22 2.67
C GLN A 229 -19.95 -5.56 4.14
N LEU A 230 -20.64 -4.91 5.07
CA LEU A 230 -20.48 -5.15 6.50
C LEU A 230 -20.93 -6.56 6.89
N GLU A 231 -22.00 -7.06 6.30
CA GLU A 231 -22.50 -8.43 6.51
C GLU A 231 -21.48 -9.51 6.12
N LEU A 232 -20.60 -9.19 5.16
CA LEU A 232 -19.53 -10.10 4.73
C LEU A 232 -18.34 -10.15 5.69
N ILE A 233 -18.31 -9.30 6.73
CA ILE A 233 -17.19 -9.20 7.68
C ILE A 233 -17.55 -9.93 8.97
N PRO A 234 -16.98 -11.12 9.27
CA PRO A 234 -17.27 -11.88 10.48
C PRO A 234 -17.03 -11.09 11.79
N ALA A 235 -16.10 -10.15 11.80
CA ALA A 235 -15.88 -9.26 12.94
C ALA A 235 -17.06 -8.34 13.25
N GLY A 236 -18.09 -8.23 12.38
CA GLY A 236 -19.30 -7.44 12.55
C GLY A 236 -19.08 -5.94 12.60
N ARG A 237 -17.92 -5.46 12.16
CA ARG A 237 -17.56 -4.04 12.14
C ARG A 237 -16.49 -3.71 11.11
N TRP A 238 -16.41 -2.46 10.74
CA TRP A 238 -15.26 -1.92 10.00
C TRP A 238 -14.00 -1.94 10.84
N GLY A 239 -12.85 -2.15 10.19
CA GLY A 239 -11.55 -1.92 10.81
C GLY A 239 -11.33 -0.44 11.12
N HIS A 240 -10.69 -0.13 12.23
CA HIS A 240 -10.31 1.24 12.55
C HIS A 240 -8.89 1.56 12.07
N PRO A 241 -8.62 2.76 11.51
CA PRO A 241 -7.28 3.15 11.06
C PRO A 241 -6.19 2.98 12.11
N TYR A 242 -6.49 3.17 13.40
CA TYR A 242 -5.51 2.97 14.47
C TYR A 242 -5.05 1.51 14.61
N GLU A 243 -5.94 0.53 14.28
CA GLU A 243 -5.57 -0.89 14.30
C GLU A 243 -4.52 -1.18 13.22
N MET A 244 -4.63 -0.52 12.06
CA MET A 244 -3.62 -0.59 11.01
C MET A 244 -2.31 0.09 11.44
N GLY A 245 -2.39 1.21 12.15
CA GLY A 245 -1.23 1.87 12.75
C GLY A 245 -0.49 0.94 13.71
N ALA A 246 -1.22 0.31 14.64
CA ALA A 246 -0.65 -0.62 15.62
C ALA A 246 -0.02 -1.87 14.96
N LEU A 247 -0.71 -2.47 13.98
CA LEU A 247 -0.18 -3.61 13.23
C LEU A 247 1.12 -3.23 12.50
N THR A 248 1.12 -2.09 11.80
CA THR A 248 2.30 -1.62 11.07
C THR A 248 3.46 -1.32 12.02
N ALA A 249 3.19 -0.72 13.18
CA ALA A 249 4.21 -0.45 14.19
C ALA A 249 4.83 -1.75 14.73
N PHE A 250 4.01 -2.77 15.03
CA PHE A 250 4.51 -4.09 15.42
C PHE A 250 5.41 -4.69 14.33
N LEU A 251 4.98 -4.67 13.07
CA LEU A 251 5.75 -5.22 11.95
C LEU A 251 7.07 -4.47 11.70
N CYS A 252 7.13 -3.20 12.08
CA CYS A 252 8.36 -2.39 12.01
C CYS A 252 9.29 -2.63 13.21
N SER A 253 8.84 -3.28 14.27
CA SER A 253 9.60 -3.48 15.49
C SER A 253 10.55 -4.68 15.41
N ALA A 254 11.44 -4.79 16.41
CA ALA A 254 12.37 -5.91 16.54
C ALA A 254 11.63 -7.23 16.85
N GLU A 255 10.50 -7.17 17.55
CA GLU A 255 9.67 -8.31 17.91
C GLU A 255 9.11 -9.04 16.67
N ALA A 256 8.94 -8.32 15.55
CA ALA A 256 8.57 -8.90 14.27
C ALA A 256 9.77 -9.32 13.40
N GLY A 257 10.97 -9.40 13.96
CA GLY A 257 12.22 -9.63 13.22
C GLY A 257 12.26 -10.88 12.34
N TYR A 258 11.45 -11.91 12.67
CA TYR A 258 11.35 -13.15 11.85
C TYR A 258 10.18 -13.13 10.86
N VAL A 259 9.38 -12.04 10.82
CA VAL A 259 8.27 -11.85 9.88
C VAL A 259 8.82 -11.19 8.61
N ASN A 260 8.96 -11.96 7.52
CA ASN A 260 9.50 -11.49 6.25
C ASN A 260 8.86 -12.22 5.07
N GLY A 261 8.64 -11.57 3.95
CA GLY A 261 8.10 -12.16 2.72
C GLY A 261 6.65 -12.63 2.78
N VAL A 262 5.95 -12.31 3.84
CA VAL A 262 4.55 -12.69 4.05
C VAL A 262 3.62 -11.56 3.63
N ASP A 263 2.41 -11.91 3.18
CA ASP A 263 1.29 -10.98 3.12
C ASP A 263 0.40 -11.17 4.36
N ILE A 264 0.08 -10.08 5.05
CA ILE A 264 -0.76 -10.11 6.24
C ILE A 264 -2.14 -9.61 5.87
N LEU A 265 -3.08 -10.52 5.75
CA LEU A 265 -4.49 -10.22 5.51
C LEU A 265 -5.14 -9.71 6.80
N ALA A 266 -5.52 -8.43 6.80
CA ALA A 266 -6.13 -7.75 7.94
C ALA A 266 -7.52 -7.23 7.54
N ASP A 267 -8.52 -8.12 7.52
CA ASP A 267 -9.83 -7.90 6.89
C ASP A 267 -11.03 -8.24 7.79
N GLY A 268 -10.81 -8.47 9.09
CA GLY A 268 -11.87 -8.86 10.01
C GLY A 268 -12.47 -10.23 9.74
N GLY A 269 -11.76 -11.07 8.98
CA GLY A 269 -12.20 -12.41 8.58
C GLY A 269 -13.02 -12.47 7.30
N GLN A 270 -13.18 -11.35 6.58
CA GLN A 270 -14.00 -11.27 5.38
C GLN A 270 -13.65 -12.32 4.33
N ASN A 271 -12.39 -12.46 3.98
CA ASN A 271 -11.95 -13.44 2.98
C ASN A 271 -12.20 -14.89 3.45
N ALA A 272 -11.92 -15.19 4.70
CA ALA A 272 -12.19 -16.52 5.25
C ALA A 272 -13.70 -16.80 5.28
N GLY A 273 -14.53 -15.82 5.64
CA GLY A 273 -15.98 -15.95 5.66
C GLY A 273 -16.60 -16.24 4.29
N ILE A 274 -16.02 -15.69 3.22
CA ILE A 274 -16.49 -15.86 1.84
C ILE A 274 -16.01 -17.18 1.22
N PHE A 275 -14.73 -17.53 1.40
CA PHE A 275 -14.08 -18.60 0.62
C PHE A 275 -13.82 -19.89 1.40
N VAL A 276 -14.01 -19.91 2.73
CA VAL A 276 -13.86 -21.10 3.54
C VAL A 276 -15.22 -21.53 4.07
N PRO A 277 -15.66 -22.81 3.86
CA PRO A 277 -16.92 -23.30 4.41
C PRO A 277 -16.96 -23.10 5.93
N GLN A 278 -18.04 -22.50 6.40
CA GLN A 278 -18.26 -22.32 7.84
C GLN A 278 -18.74 -23.64 8.47
N ILE A 279 -18.30 -23.93 9.70
CA ILE A 279 -18.66 -25.15 10.44
C ILE A 279 -20.09 -25.04 10.95
#